data_bb38b0d4bca0e2d8c3512eaf9b045324
#
_entry.id   bb38b0d4bca0e2d8c3512eaf9b045324
#
_cell.length_a   1.000
_cell.length_b   1.000
_cell.length_c   1.000
_cell.angle_alpha   90.00
_cell.angle_beta   90.00
_cell.angle_gamma   90.00
#
_symmetry.space_group_name_H-M   'P 1'
#
loop_
_entity.id
_entity.type
_entity.pdbx_description
1 polymer ?
#
loop_
_entity_poly.entity_id
_entity_poly.type
_entity_poly.pdbx_seq_one_letter_code
_entity_poly.pdbx_strand_id
1 'polypeptide(L)'
;LQSIKDSWYGQCWTTNADTDSMWRIYSPNKDGVRVSTTVGKLFDAIYDENDKWASLKYFIGKVEYKTKEEISDFMQNTSFSSIAIGGQNDGFARLLCVKREAFTHENEVRILISKTPEEMEKDNSCIHKIKIDFEKLFDDICLDPRLPDSEYQKLRCRLISKTQLPIIQSDLYKFDLQPIRLN
;
A
#
# COMPACT_ATOMS: atom_id res chain seq x y z
N LEU A 1 5.79 6.25 -21.87
CA LEU A 1 5.74 6.06 -20.39
C LEU A 1 4.72 6.99 -19.72
N GLN A 2 4.62 8.27 -20.16
CA GLN A 2 3.65 9.20 -19.56
C GLN A 2 2.20 8.69 -19.73
N SER A 3 1.83 8.25 -20.92
CA SER A 3 0.49 7.71 -21.20
C SER A 3 0.13 6.48 -20.36
N ILE A 4 1.11 5.64 -20.03
CA ILE A 4 0.90 4.48 -19.15
C ILE A 4 0.58 4.94 -17.74
N LYS A 5 1.35 5.91 -17.22
CA LYS A 5 1.14 6.47 -15.88
C LYS A 5 -0.27 7.06 -15.72
N ASP A 6 -0.76 7.74 -16.75
CA ASP A 6 -2.05 8.43 -16.73
C ASP A 6 -3.25 7.47 -16.88
N SER A 7 -2.99 6.22 -17.30
CA SER A 7 -4.00 5.17 -17.46
C SER A 7 -4.16 4.23 -16.26
N TRP A 8 -3.45 4.48 -15.15
CA TRP A 8 -3.49 3.63 -13.96
C TRP A 8 -3.67 4.43 -12.69
N TYR A 9 -4.43 3.86 -11.77
CA TYR A 9 -4.45 4.27 -10.37
C TYR A 9 -3.63 3.30 -9.54
N GLY A 10 -2.91 3.80 -8.54
CA GLY A 10 -2.09 2.99 -7.66
C GLY A 10 -2.24 3.38 -6.20
N GLN A 11 -2.26 2.38 -5.31
CA GLN A 11 -2.16 2.56 -3.88
C GLN A 11 -1.09 1.63 -3.32
N CYS A 12 -0.20 2.20 -2.50
CA CYS A 12 0.93 1.49 -1.93
C CYS A 12 0.62 1.01 -0.50
N TRP A 13 0.96 -0.23 -0.23
CA TRP A 13 0.91 -0.90 1.06
C TRP A 13 2.28 -1.45 1.41
N THR A 14 2.48 -1.89 2.64
CA THR A 14 3.71 -2.54 3.07
C THR A 14 3.40 -3.87 3.74
N THR A 15 4.31 -4.84 3.61
CA THR A 15 4.26 -6.08 4.39
C THR A 15 5.04 -5.97 5.71
N ASN A 16 5.64 -4.82 6.01
CA ASN A 16 6.27 -4.57 7.30
C ASN A 16 5.21 -4.45 8.39
N ALA A 17 5.38 -5.19 9.47
CA ALA A 17 4.46 -5.12 10.62
C ALA A 17 4.62 -3.78 11.36
N ASP A 18 5.86 -3.46 11.75
CA ASP A 18 6.17 -2.25 12.52
C ASP A 18 7.68 -1.95 12.43
N THR A 19 8.05 -0.78 11.94
CA THR A 19 9.46 -0.38 11.82
C THR A 19 9.64 1.11 12.09
N ASP A 20 10.77 1.48 12.71
CA ASP A 20 11.14 2.88 12.99
C ASP A 20 11.19 3.72 11.71
N SER A 21 11.75 3.17 10.63
CA SER A 21 11.86 3.88 9.35
C SER A 21 10.50 4.25 8.77
N MET A 22 9.52 3.34 8.81
CA MET A 22 8.18 3.61 8.30
C MET A 22 7.46 4.70 9.12
N TRP A 23 7.56 4.65 10.43
CA TRP A 23 6.99 5.70 11.28
C TRP A 23 7.63 7.07 11.04
N ARG A 24 8.96 7.13 10.85
CA ARG A 24 9.65 8.40 10.60
C ARG A 24 9.32 8.99 9.23
N ILE A 25 9.17 8.14 8.22
CA ILE A 25 8.89 8.58 6.85
C ILE A 25 7.43 8.99 6.71
N TYR A 26 6.50 8.16 7.19
CA TYR A 26 5.06 8.33 6.93
C TYR A 26 4.29 9.04 8.05
N SER A 27 4.90 9.24 9.21
CA SER A 27 4.34 9.99 10.34
C SER A 27 5.37 10.98 10.91
N PRO A 28 5.88 11.92 10.12
CA PRO A 28 6.94 12.85 10.55
C PRO A 28 6.48 13.69 11.76
N ASN A 29 5.22 14.04 11.82
CA ASN A 29 4.63 14.82 12.90
C ASN A 29 4.10 13.97 14.07
N LYS A 30 4.24 12.65 14.02
CA LYS A 30 3.73 11.68 15.01
C LYS A 30 2.18 11.61 15.05
N ASP A 31 1.50 12.12 14.06
CA ASP A 31 0.03 12.19 13.95
C ASP A 31 -0.55 11.15 12.99
N GLY A 32 0.31 10.32 12.39
CA GLY A 32 -0.08 9.24 11.51
C GLY A 32 -0.68 8.05 12.24
N VAL A 33 -1.45 7.26 11.49
CA VAL A 33 -1.96 5.96 11.93
C VAL A 33 -1.52 4.90 10.94
N ARG A 34 -1.25 3.70 11.42
CA ARG A 34 -1.11 2.50 10.60
C ARG A 34 -2.41 1.70 10.70
N VAL A 35 -2.94 1.28 9.58
CA VAL A 35 -4.02 0.29 9.51
C VAL A 35 -3.46 -1.03 9.04
N SER A 36 -3.98 -2.14 9.54
CA SER A 36 -3.63 -3.48 9.07
C SER A 36 -4.80 -4.14 8.35
N THR A 37 -4.47 -5.01 7.40
CA THR A 37 -5.42 -5.77 6.60
C THR A 37 -4.73 -6.95 5.94
N THR A 38 -5.46 -7.75 5.19
CA THR A 38 -4.91 -8.84 4.38
C THR A 38 -5.07 -8.55 2.89
N VAL A 39 -4.25 -9.21 2.06
CA VAL A 39 -4.35 -9.11 0.59
C VAL A 39 -5.73 -9.52 0.11
N GLY A 40 -6.33 -10.58 0.71
CA GLY A 40 -7.69 -11.02 0.37
C GLY A 40 -8.73 -9.93 0.62
N LYS A 41 -8.75 -9.34 1.83
CA LYS A 41 -9.67 -8.24 2.16
C LYS A 41 -9.49 -7.02 1.26
N LEU A 42 -8.23 -6.67 0.91
CA LEU A 42 -7.95 -5.60 -0.04
C LEU A 42 -8.53 -5.91 -1.41
N PHE A 43 -8.34 -7.13 -1.90
CA PHE A 43 -8.85 -7.54 -3.20
C PHE A 43 -10.38 -7.53 -3.21
N ASP A 44 -11.01 -8.13 -2.21
CA ASP A 44 -12.48 -8.17 -2.08
C ASP A 44 -13.11 -6.77 -1.98
N ALA A 45 -12.37 -5.81 -1.40
CA ALA A 45 -12.86 -4.44 -1.27
C ALA A 45 -12.80 -3.62 -2.56
N ILE A 46 -11.94 -3.98 -3.51
CA ILE A 46 -11.75 -3.24 -4.76
C ILE A 46 -12.35 -3.94 -5.97
N TYR A 47 -12.45 -5.28 -5.93
CA TYR A 47 -12.89 -6.10 -7.06
C TYR A 47 -14.40 -6.01 -7.22
N ASP A 48 -14.83 -5.59 -8.41
CA ASP A 48 -16.24 -5.60 -8.81
C ASP A 48 -16.44 -6.70 -9.84
N GLU A 49 -17.09 -7.79 -9.43
CA GLU A 49 -17.39 -8.93 -10.30
C GLU A 49 -18.38 -8.58 -11.44
N ASN A 50 -19.15 -7.50 -11.27
CA ASN A 50 -20.08 -7.01 -12.29
C ASN A 50 -19.41 -6.12 -13.34
N ASP A 51 -18.17 -5.70 -13.11
CA ASP A 51 -17.38 -4.98 -14.11
C ASP A 51 -16.94 -5.96 -15.21
N LYS A 52 -17.44 -5.77 -16.44
CA LYS A 52 -17.08 -6.59 -17.60
C LYS A 52 -15.57 -6.67 -17.88
N TRP A 53 -14.81 -5.73 -17.34
CA TRP A 53 -13.36 -5.64 -17.47
C TRP A 53 -12.59 -6.10 -16.21
N ALA A 54 -13.29 -6.64 -15.20
CA ALA A 54 -12.71 -6.97 -13.90
C ALA A 54 -11.38 -7.73 -13.98
N SER A 55 -11.31 -8.77 -14.82
CA SER A 55 -10.09 -9.60 -15.00
C SER A 55 -8.88 -8.86 -15.61
N LEU A 56 -9.12 -7.70 -16.23
CA LEU A 56 -8.10 -6.89 -16.90
C LEU A 56 -7.80 -5.58 -16.18
N LYS A 57 -8.57 -5.29 -15.12
CA LYS A 57 -8.57 -3.98 -14.47
C LYS A 57 -7.89 -3.98 -13.11
N TYR A 58 -8.08 -5.01 -12.30
CA TYR A 58 -7.63 -5.04 -10.89
C TYR A 58 -6.44 -5.95 -10.68
N PHE A 59 -5.37 -5.40 -10.10
CA PHE A 59 -4.15 -6.13 -9.81
C PHE A 59 -3.65 -5.83 -8.40
N ILE A 60 -3.08 -6.83 -7.75
CA ILE A 60 -2.26 -6.66 -6.55
C ILE A 60 -0.91 -7.31 -6.81
N GLY A 61 0.16 -6.56 -6.67
CA GLY A 61 1.50 -7.04 -6.94
C GLY A 61 2.50 -6.64 -5.86
N LYS A 62 3.42 -7.55 -5.54
CA LYS A 62 4.58 -7.24 -4.71
C LYS A 62 5.60 -6.49 -5.56
N VAL A 63 6.20 -5.44 -5.01
CA VAL A 63 7.23 -4.66 -5.69
C VAL A 63 8.53 -5.46 -5.76
N GLU A 64 9.11 -5.53 -6.96
CA GLU A 64 10.45 -6.04 -7.20
C GLU A 64 11.46 -4.90 -7.11
N TYR A 65 12.45 -5.06 -6.23
CA TYR A 65 13.50 -4.07 -6.06
C TYR A 65 14.72 -4.46 -6.89
N LYS A 66 15.20 -3.53 -7.69
CA LYS A 66 16.26 -3.75 -8.67
C LYS A 66 17.31 -2.65 -8.60
N THR A 67 18.55 -2.97 -8.94
CA THR A 67 19.60 -1.99 -9.17
C THR A 67 19.25 -1.11 -10.38
N LYS A 68 20.00 -0.04 -10.57
CA LYS A 68 19.81 0.83 -11.75
C LYS A 68 20.11 0.09 -13.04
N GLU A 69 21.14 -0.75 -13.02
CA GLU A 69 21.58 -1.57 -14.13
C GLU A 69 20.51 -2.59 -14.49
N GLU A 70 19.97 -3.33 -13.51
CA GLU A 70 18.89 -4.30 -13.70
C GLU A 70 17.59 -3.64 -14.22
N ILE A 71 17.27 -2.42 -13.77
CA ILE A 71 16.12 -1.67 -14.31
C ILE A 71 16.38 -1.30 -15.77
N SER A 72 17.60 -0.86 -16.10
CA SER A 72 17.96 -0.52 -17.47
C SER A 72 17.85 -1.74 -18.38
N ASP A 73 18.41 -2.87 -17.95
CA ASP A 73 18.35 -4.14 -18.69
C ASP A 73 16.92 -4.64 -18.85
N PHE A 74 16.13 -4.55 -17.78
CA PHE A 74 14.71 -4.90 -17.80
C PHE A 74 13.95 -4.07 -18.85
N MET A 75 14.17 -2.74 -18.86
CA MET A 75 13.50 -1.83 -19.81
C MET A 75 13.97 -2.05 -21.25
N GLN A 76 15.23 -2.40 -21.47
CA GLN A 76 15.77 -2.66 -22.81
C GLN A 76 15.30 -4.02 -23.37
N ASN A 77 15.22 -5.01 -22.52
CA ASN A 77 14.87 -6.39 -22.91
C ASN A 77 13.35 -6.64 -22.91
N THR A 78 12.56 -5.73 -22.36
CA THR A 78 11.09 -5.84 -22.33
C THR A 78 10.53 -5.28 -23.64
N SER A 79 10.11 -6.13 -24.55
CA SER A 79 9.49 -5.70 -25.80
C SER A 79 8.08 -5.15 -25.54
N PHE A 80 7.68 -4.12 -26.30
CA PHE A 80 6.32 -3.59 -26.23
C PHE A 80 5.26 -4.68 -26.51
N SER A 81 5.57 -5.61 -27.40
CA SER A 81 4.70 -6.75 -27.71
C SER A 81 4.49 -7.68 -26.50
N SER A 82 5.53 -7.94 -25.70
CA SER A 82 5.40 -8.78 -24.51
C SER A 82 4.58 -8.10 -23.40
N ILE A 83 4.57 -6.78 -23.37
CA ILE A 83 3.77 -5.99 -22.42
C ILE A 83 2.31 -5.89 -22.87
N ALA A 84 2.10 -5.57 -24.15
CA ALA A 84 0.78 -5.22 -24.68
C ALA A 84 -0.01 -6.45 -25.18
N ILE A 85 0.66 -7.51 -25.60
CA ILE A 85 0.04 -8.69 -26.24
C ILE A 85 -0.07 -9.89 -25.28
N GLY A 86 0.46 -9.78 -24.06
CA GLY A 86 0.39 -10.82 -23.01
C GLY A 86 -1.04 -11.18 -22.54
N GLY A 87 -2.05 -10.61 -23.14
CA GLY A 87 -3.45 -11.06 -23.11
C GLY A 87 -4.27 -10.63 -21.89
N GLN A 88 -3.66 -10.25 -20.78
CA GLN A 88 -4.38 -9.94 -19.53
C GLN A 88 -3.98 -8.59 -18.87
N ASN A 89 -3.33 -7.69 -19.60
CA ASN A 89 -2.88 -6.39 -19.10
C ASN A 89 -1.84 -6.46 -17.94
N ASP A 90 -1.39 -7.66 -17.58
CA ASP A 90 -0.46 -7.90 -16.46
C ASP A 90 0.95 -7.37 -16.75
N GLY A 91 1.36 -7.25 -18.01
CA GLY A 91 2.65 -6.70 -18.39
C GLY A 91 2.83 -5.26 -17.92
N PHE A 92 1.81 -4.41 -18.03
CA PHE A 92 1.83 -3.05 -17.51
C PHE A 92 1.83 -3.03 -15.98
N ALA A 93 1.03 -3.89 -15.34
CA ALA A 93 1.00 -4.01 -13.89
C ALA A 93 2.38 -4.40 -13.33
N ARG A 94 3.09 -5.34 -13.99
CA ARG A 94 4.47 -5.73 -13.64
C ARG A 94 5.46 -4.58 -13.76
N LEU A 95 5.39 -3.79 -14.84
CA LEU A 95 6.23 -2.60 -14.99
C LEU A 95 6.03 -1.62 -13.83
N LEU A 96 4.79 -1.44 -13.41
CA LEU A 96 4.43 -0.56 -12.30
C LEU A 96 4.80 -1.15 -10.93
N CYS A 97 5.20 -2.41 -10.84
CA CYS A 97 5.69 -3.06 -9.63
C CYS A 97 7.22 -3.15 -9.54
N VAL A 98 7.96 -2.39 -10.35
CA VAL A 98 9.43 -2.29 -10.25
C VAL A 98 9.84 -1.00 -9.56
N LYS A 99 10.81 -1.09 -8.63
CA LYS A 99 11.34 0.04 -7.88
C LYS A 99 12.85 -0.13 -7.64
N ARG A 100 13.57 0.97 -7.42
CA ARG A 100 15.00 0.91 -7.10
C ARG A 100 15.24 0.23 -5.76
N GLU A 101 16.31 -0.54 -5.64
CA GLU A 101 16.73 -1.25 -4.42
C GLU A 101 16.91 -0.34 -3.20
N ALA A 102 17.25 0.94 -3.40
CA ALA A 102 17.34 1.94 -2.33
C ALA A 102 16.05 2.07 -1.48
N PHE A 103 14.92 1.58 -1.98
CA PHE A 103 13.62 1.60 -1.31
C PHE A 103 13.19 0.24 -0.77
N THR A 104 14.07 -0.75 -0.71
CA THR A 104 13.77 -2.11 -0.25
C THR A 104 13.16 -2.14 1.15
N HIS A 105 13.52 -1.17 2.00
CA HIS A 105 12.99 -1.05 3.35
C HIS A 105 11.46 -0.84 3.41
N GLU A 106 10.83 -0.43 2.32
CA GLU A 106 9.37 -0.26 2.26
C GLU A 106 8.62 -1.58 2.15
N ASN A 107 9.24 -2.63 1.60
CA ASN A 107 8.64 -3.96 1.42
C ASN A 107 7.25 -3.89 0.81
N GLU A 108 7.15 -3.19 -0.32
CA GLU A 108 5.92 -2.63 -0.86
C GLU A 108 5.06 -3.67 -1.59
N VAL A 109 3.75 -3.54 -1.40
CA VAL A 109 2.71 -4.19 -2.21
C VAL A 109 1.86 -3.09 -2.83
N ARG A 110 1.56 -3.19 -4.11
CA ARG A 110 0.74 -2.23 -4.86
C ARG A 110 -0.61 -2.82 -5.24
N ILE A 111 -1.66 -2.04 -4.97
CA ILE A 111 -2.93 -2.17 -5.65
C ILE A 111 -2.85 -1.32 -6.90
N LEU A 112 -3.18 -1.89 -8.04
CA LEU A 112 -3.18 -1.21 -9.33
C LEU A 112 -4.54 -1.41 -10.00
N ILE A 113 -5.11 -0.32 -10.51
CA ILE A 113 -6.39 -0.32 -11.21
C ILE A 113 -6.18 0.39 -12.53
N SER A 114 -6.38 -0.32 -13.65
CA SER A 114 -6.30 0.29 -14.97
C SER A 114 -7.59 1.03 -15.33
N LYS A 115 -7.46 2.17 -16.00
CA LYS A 115 -8.58 2.86 -16.60
C LYS A 115 -9.03 2.14 -17.88
N THR A 116 -10.32 2.04 -18.09
CA THR A 116 -10.85 1.65 -19.39
C THR A 116 -10.68 2.80 -20.41
N PRO A 117 -10.74 2.52 -21.73
CA PRO A 117 -10.69 3.58 -22.74
C PRO A 117 -11.76 4.65 -22.51
N GLU A 118 -12.96 4.24 -22.12
CA GLU A 118 -14.08 5.16 -21.83
C GLU A 118 -13.83 6.03 -20.59
N GLU A 119 -13.16 5.49 -19.57
CA GLU A 119 -12.74 6.23 -18.38
C GLU A 119 -11.62 7.22 -18.71
N MET A 120 -10.68 6.85 -19.59
CA MET A 120 -9.61 7.76 -20.03
C MET A 120 -10.14 8.96 -20.81
N GLU A 121 -11.22 8.80 -21.59
CA GLU A 121 -11.83 9.90 -22.34
C GLU A 121 -12.67 10.83 -21.46
N LYS A 122 -13.31 10.29 -20.41
CA LYS A 122 -14.27 11.03 -19.58
C LYS A 122 -13.69 11.62 -18.31
N ASP A 123 -12.64 11.03 -17.79
CA ASP A 123 -12.12 11.35 -16.46
C ASP A 123 -10.63 11.71 -16.50
N ASN A 124 -10.34 13.01 -16.45
CA ASN A 124 -8.99 13.53 -16.23
C ASN A 124 -8.58 13.51 -14.74
N SER A 125 -9.39 12.90 -13.86
CA SER A 125 -9.07 12.82 -12.45
C SER A 125 -7.84 11.93 -12.21
N CYS A 126 -6.94 12.40 -11.37
CA CYS A 126 -5.82 11.60 -10.86
C CYS A 126 -6.23 10.75 -9.65
N ILE A 127 -7.50 10.74 -9.26
CA ILE A 127 -8.00 10.07 -8.05
C ILE A 127 -9.16 9.17 -8.40
N HIS A 128 -9.02 7.88 -8.07
CA HIS A 128 -10.10 6.91 -8.11
C HIS A 128 -10.65 6.68 -6.70
N LYS A 129 -11.97 6.84 -6.52
CA LYS A 129 -12.64 6.70 -5.23
C LYS A 129 -13.43 5.41 -5.20
N ILE A 130 -13.10 4.54 -4.27
CA ILE A 130 -13.80 3.28 -4.02
C ILE A 130 -14.53 3.39 -2.69
N LYS A 131 -15.81 3.02 -2.67
CA LYS A 131 -16.57 2.92 -1.42
C LYS A 131 -16.20 1.63 -0.73
N ILE A 132 -15.66 1.72 0.47
CA ILE A 132 -15.25 0.57 1.28
C ILE A 132 -16.10 0.46 2.55
N ASP A 133 -16.24 -0.77 3.03
CA ASP A 133 -16.68 -1.05 4.40
C ASP A 133 -15.44 -1.10 5.29
N PHE A 134 -15.23 -0.05 6.07
CA PHE A 134 -14.03 0.15 6.88
C PHE A 134 -13.82 -0.96 7.91
N GLU A 135 -14.90 -1.40 8.57
CA GLU A 135 -14.86 -2.44 9.61
C GLU A 135 -14.54 -3.84 9.03
N LYS A 136 -14.92 -4.09 7.78
CA LYS A 136 -14.60 -5.35 7.11
C LYS A 136 -13.19 -5.34 6.52
N LEU A 137 -12.75 -4.18 6.05
CA LEU A 137 -11.47 -4.06 5.37
C LEU A 137 -10.29 -4.14 6.32
N PHE A 138 -10.37 -3.45 7.47
CA PHE A 138 -9.23 -3.33 8.39
C PHE A 138 -9.34 -4.26 9.60
N ASP A 139 -8.19 -4.67 10.13
CA ASP A 139 -8.08 -5.52 11.31
C ASP A 139 -7.86 -4.70 12.58
N ASP A 140 -7.06 -3.63 12.50
CA ASP A 140 -6.75 -2.72 13.60
C ASP A 140 -6.33 -1.33 13.11
N ILE A 141 -6.29 -0.40 14.06
CA ILE A 141 -5.70 0.93 13.93
C ILE A 141 -4.56 1.04 14.95
N CYS A 142 -3.34 1.20 14.48
CA CYS A 142 -2.17 1.38 15.32
C CYS A 142 -1.72 2.84 15.28
N LEU A 143 -1.59 3.45 16.47
CA LEU A 143 -1.11 4.82 16.63
C LEU A 143 0.42 4.86 16.76
N ASP A 144 1.01 6.00 16.40
CA ASP A 144 2.46 6.23 16.41
C ASP A 144 3.05 5.91 17.80
N PRO A 145 4.13 5.11 17.88
CA PRO A 145 4.78 4.75 19.14
C PRO A 145 5.39 5.95 19.89
N ARG A 146 5.62 7.06 19.20
CA ARG A 146 6.25 8.27 19.74
C ARG A 146 5.26 9.26 20.31
N LEU A 147 3.94 8.94 20.27
CA LEU A 147 2.90 9.77 20.90
C LEU A 147 3.06 9.74 22.42
N PRO A 148 3.01 10.89 23.11
CA PRO A 148 2.85 10.94 24.56
C PRO A 148 1.53 10.29 24.99
N ASP A 149 1.50 9.68 26.17
CA ASP A 149 0.31 8.98 26.69
C ASP A 149 -0.96 9.85 26.67
N SER A 150 -0.83 11.13 27.03
CA SER A 150 -1.96 12.07 27.03
C SER A 150 -2.57 12.26 25.63
N GLU A 151 -1.74 12.34 24.60
CA GLU A 151 -2.20 12.49 23.20
C GLU A 151 -2.74 11.16 22.67
N TYR A 152 -2.10 10.04 23.02
CA TYR A 152 -2.61 8.71 22.70
C TYR A 152 -4.03 8.53 23.24
N GLN A 153 -4.28 8.83 24.52
CA GLN A 153 -5.61 8.68 25.12
C GLN A 153 -6.65 9.58 24.44
N LYS A 154 -6.32 10.82 24.11
CA LYS A 154 -7.23 11.72 23.38
C LYS A 154 -7.60 11.17 22.01
N LEU A 155 -6.62 10.73 21.22
CA LEU A 155 -6.87 10.16 19.88
C LEU A 155 -7.66 8.87 19.97
N ARG A 156 -7.29 7.99 20.91
CA ARG A 156 -8.00 6.73 21.16
C ARG A 156 -9.48 6.96 21.47
N CYS A 157 -9.79 7.88 22.39
CA CYS A 157 -11.18 8.21 22.72
C CYS A 157 -11.97 8.74 21.51
N ARG A 158 -11.35 9.56 20.66
CA ARG A 158 -11.98 10.05 19.43
C ARG A 158 -12.23 8.95 18.41
N LEU A 159 -11.33 7.98 18.28
CA LEU A 159 -11.47 6.89 17.32
C LEU A 159 -12.48 5.85 17.79
N ILE A 160 -12.50 5.48 19.05
CA ILE A 160 -13.49 4.54 19.62
C ILE A 160 -14.94 5.01 19.37
N SER A 161 -15.19 6.32 19.33
CA SER A 161 -16.52 6.83 19.02
C SER A 161 -16.91 6.71 17.54
N LYS A 162 -15.97 6.28 16.66
CA LYS A 162 -16.17 6.23 15.20
C LYS A 162 -16.02 4.85 14.59
N THR A 163 -15.39 3.91 15.30
CA THR A 163 -15.13 2.56 14.81
C THR A 163 -15.10 1.56 15.95
N GLN A 164 -15.42 0.30 15.63
CA GLN A 164 -15.31 -0.83 16.56
C GLN A 164 -13.95 -1.56 16.42
N LEU A 165 -13.10 -1.13 15.49
CA LEU A 165 -11.78 -1.74 15.32
C LEU A 165 -10.91 -1.57 16.57
N PRO A 166 -10.05 -2.55 16.88
CA PRO A 166 -9.05 -2.44 17.91
C PRO A 166 -8.15 -1.21 17.67
N ILE A 167 -8.00 -0.36 18.69
CA ILE A 167 -7.11 0.80 18.63
C ILE A 167 -5.98 0.57 19.60
N ILE A 168 -4.78 0.41 19.08
CA ILE A 168 -3.57 0.09 19.82
C ILE A 168 -2.53 1.19 19.62
N GLN A 169 -1.56 1.28 20.50
CA GLN A 169 -0.32 2.04 20.29
C GLN A 169 0.79 1.03 19.96
N SER A 170 1.60 1.35 18.96
CA SER A 170 2.78 0.55 18.67
C SER A 170 3.68 0.45 19.92
N ASP A 171 4.20 -0.73 20.19
CA ASP A 171 5.14 -0.99 21.29
C ASP A 171 6.61 -1.00 20.83
N LEU A 172 6.88 -0.53 19.62
CA LEU A 172 8.18 -0.55 18.98
C LEU A 172 9.34 -0.04 19.85
N TYR A 173 9.07 0.92 20.74
CA TYR A 173 10.06 1.48 21.65
C TYR A 173 9.89 1.03 23.10
N LYS A 174 8.94 0.13 23.38
CA LYS A 174 8.79 -0.43 24.73
C LYS A 174 9.72 -1.62 24.83
N PHE A 175 10.58 -1.57 25.83
CA PHE A 175 11.54 -2.62 26.08
C PHE A 175 11.62 -2.91 27.57
N ASP A 176 11.03 -4.02 27.99
CA ASP A 176 11.06 -4.48 29.39
C ASP A 176 12.33 -5.31 29.61
N LEU A 177 13.33 -4.69 30.16
CA LEU A 177 14.54 -5.40 30.59
C LEU A 177 14.27 -6.19 31.88
N GLN A 178 14.47 -7.49 31.81
CA GLN A 178 14.61 -8.27 33.04
C GLN A 178 15.87 -7.83 33.80
N PRO A 179 15.81 -7.70 35.14
CA PRO A 179 16.98 -7.30 35.91
C PRO A 179 18.14 -8.27 35.67
N ILE A 180 19.24 -7.76 35.15
CA ILE A 180 20.48 -8.54 35.00
C ILE A 180 21.21 -8.46 36.33
N ARG A 181 21.40 -9.60 37.02
CA ARG A 181 22.33 -9.69 38.15
C ARG A 181 23.74 -9.70 37.59
N LEU A 182 24.48 -8.65 37.85
CA LEU A 182 25.93 -8.63 37.62
C LEU A 182 26.58 -9.43 38.75
N ASN A 183 27.24 -10.53 38.43
CA ASN A 183 28.05 -11.32 39.36
C ASN A 183 29.44 -10.68 39.51
#